data_24cc4a6ea9733e14a2f3effbc19ac5cd
#
_entry.id   24cc4a6ea9733e14a2f3effbc19ac5cd
#
_cell.length_a   1.000
_cell.length_b   1.000
_cell.length_c   1.000
_cell.angle_alpha   90.00
_cell.angle_beta   90.00
_cell.angle_gamma   90.00
#
_symmetry.space_group_name_H-M   'P 1'
#
loop_
_entity.id
_entity.type
_entity.pdbx_description
1 polymer ?
#
loop_
_entity_poly.entity_id
_entity_poly.type
_entity_poly.pdbx_seq_one_letter_code
_entity_poly.pdbx_strand_id
1 'polypeptide(L)'
;VVAALPNEGKDALVALFEIGADTTSLKVLRDEELLYDRDQAFGGSQLTQLISRQYGFSFEEAEAKKLANDLPDDYEQVILGPFVDSLSQEIGRALQYFFTSTPHHKVHYVMLAGGTASLPGLKERVTELTGFASMVGNPFEGMKLGGAVRESKLRREAPSYLTACGLAMRRFVA
;
A
#
# COMPACT_ATOMS: atom_id res chain seq x y z
N VAL A 1 -6.55 -3.45 -11.44
CA VAL A 1 -5.50 -2.44 -11.17
C VAL A 1 -5.57 -1.29 -12.16
N VAL A 2 -5.72 -1.60 -13.45
CA VAL A 2 -5.75 -0.58 -14.53
C VAL A 2 -6.96 0.36 -14.42
N ALA A 3 -8.11 -0.11 -13.88
CA ALA A 3 -9.32 0.69 -13.71
C ALA A 3 -9.19 1.84 -12.67
N ALA A 4 -8.17 1.82 -11.83
CA ALA A 4 -7.93 2.83 -10.80
C ALA A 4 -6.89 3.89 -11.25
N LEU A 5 -6.41 3.83 -12.49
CA LEU A 5 -5.46 4.80 -13.02
C LEU A 5 -6.19 5.97 -13.72
N PRO A 6 -5.65 7.19 -13.62
CA PRO A 6 -6.14 8.30 -14.46
C PRO A 6 -6.10 7.91 -15.94
N ASN A 7 -7.06 8.40 -16.73
CA ASN A 7 -7.33 8.05 -18.13
C ASN A 7 -6.16 8.23 -19.15
N GLU A 8 -4.98 8.58 -18.70
CA GLU A 8 -3.78 8.81 -19.54
C GLU A 8 -2.82 7.61 -19.58
N GLY A 9 -3.23 6.44 -19.07
CA GLY A 9 -2.34 5.35 -18.71
C GLY A 9 -2.04 4.31 -19.79
N LYS A 10 -2.28 4.55 -21.08
CA LYS A 10 -1.73 3.61 -22.10
C LYS A 10 -0.20 3.71 -22.11
N ASP A 11 0.46 2.54 -22.03
CA ASP A 11 1.92 2.38 -21.90
C ASP A 11 2.52 2.88 -20.57
N ALA A 12 1.71 3.25 -19.57
CA ALA A 12 2.22 3.67 -18.28
C ALA A 12 2.80 2.48 -17.49
N LEU A 13 4.04 2.64 -17.03
CA LEU A 13 4.64 1.74 -16.04
C LEU A 13 4.15 2.10 -14.65
N VAL A 14 3.48 1.16 -13.99
CA VAL A 14 2.95 1.29 -12.64
C VAL A 14 3.67 0.34 -11.72
N ALA A 15 4.29 0.87 -10.66
CA ALA A 15 4.81 0.07 -9.57
C ALA A 15 3.74 -0.09 -8.50
N LEU A 16 3.16 -1.28 -8.40
CA LEU A 16 2.18 -1.63 -7.36
C LEU A 16 2.90 -2.24 -6.17
N PHE A 17 2.82 -1.60 -5.02
CA PHE A 17 3.24 -2.14 -3.73
C PHE A 17 2.01 -2.62 -2.96
N GLU A 18 1.90 -3.93 -2.77
CA GLU A 18 0.88 -4.53 -1.90
C GLU A 18 1.50 -4.80 -0.53
N ILE A 19 1.18 -3.92 0.44
CA ILE A 19 1.77 -3.91 1.77
C ILE A 19 0.85 -4.65 2.74
N GLY A 20 1.18 -5.91 2.98
CA GLY A 20 0.45 -6.79 3.89
C GLY A 20 0.89 -6.66 5.35
N ALA A 21 0.57 -7.68 6.16
CA ALA A 21 1.00 -7.78 7.54
C ALA A 21 2.50 -8.10 7.64
N ASP A 22 2.97 -9.14 6.95
CA ASP A 22 4.34 -9.65 7.09
C ASP A 22 5.18 -9.46 5.82
N THR A 23 4.52 -9.24 4.68
CA THR A 23 5.18 -9.12 3.37
C THR A 23 4.70 -7.90 2.61
N THR A 24 5.60 -7.35 1.82
CA THR A 24 5.33 -6.34 0.80
C THR A 24 5.74 -6.90 -0.55
N SER A 25 4.77 -7.00 -1.48
CA SER A 25 5.00 -7.37 -2.87
C SER A 25 5.17 -6.13 -3.74
N LEU A 26 6.22 -6.10 -4.56
CA LEU A 26 6.34 -5.14 -5.65
C LEU A 26 5.99 -5.84 -6.97
N LYS A 27 4.97 -5.34 -7.66
CA LYS A 27 4.61 -5.74 -9.02
C LYS A 27 4.72 -4.53 -9.94
N VAL A 28 5.51 -4.65 -11.02
CA VAL A 28 5.54 -3.61 -12.04
C VAL A 28 4.74 -4.07 -13.23
N LEU A 29 3.76 -3.25 -13.61
CA LEU A 29 2.81 -3.53 -14.69
C LEU A 29 2.93 -2.45 -15.77
N ARG A 30 2.78 -2.88 -17.03
CA ARG A 30 2.51 -2.01 -18.17
C ARG A 30 1.21 -2.49 -18.80
N ASP A 31 0.21 -1.63 -18.82
CA ASP A 31 -1.14 -2.02 -19.22
C ASP A 31 -1.64 -3.22 -18.39
N GLU A 32 -1.81 -4.39 -19.00
CA GLU A 32 -2.23 -5.64 -18.32
C GLU A 32 -1.08 -6.63 -18.17
N GLU A 33 0.13 -6.28 -18.62
CA GLU A 33 1.30 -7.15 -18.58
C GLU A 33 2.10 -6.97 -17.29
N LEU A 34 2.38 -8.07 -16.59
CA LEU A 34 3.27 -8.12 -15.44
C LEU A 34 4.71 -8.23 -15.92
N LEU A 35 5.51 -7.17 -15.71
CA LEU A 35 6.91 -7.10 -16.14
C LEU A 35 7.89 -7.52 -15.03
N TYR A 36 7.49 -7.36 -13.77
CA TYR A 36 8.35 -7.64 -12.63
C TYR A 36 7.52 -8.00 -11.41
N ASP A 37 7.98 -8.97 -10.63
CA ASP A 37 7.36 -9.42 -9.38
C ASP A 37 8.43 -9.76 -8.35
N ARG A 38 8.30 -9.21 -7.13
CA ARG A 38 9.22 -9.47 -6.03
C ARG A 38 8.57 -9.25 -4.68
N ASP A 39 8.76 -10.22 -3.79
CA ASP A 39 8.32 -10.13 -2.40
C ASP A 39 9.48 -9.74 -1.47
N GLN A 40 9.13 -9.02 -0.39
CA GLN A 40 10.03 -8.65 0.69
C GLN A 40 9.37 -8.94 2.04
N ALA A 41 10.15 -9.44 3.00
CA ALA A 41 9.69 -9.71 4.37
C ALA A 41 9.62 -8.41 5.20
N PHE A 42 8.71 -7.52 4.82
CA PHE A 42 8.43 -6.26 5.50
C PHE A 42 6.94 -5.94 5.41
N GLY A 43 6.30 -5.55 6.52
CA GLY A 43 4.87 -5.26 6.54
C GLY A 43 4.38 -4.64 7.84
N GLY A 44 3.06 -4.53 7.96
CA GLY A 44 2.38 -3.85 9.07
C GLY A 44 2.58 -4.49 10.45
N SER A 45 2.91 -5.78 10.52
CA SER A 45 3.22 -6.46 11.78
C SER A 45 4.43 -5.88 12.50
N GLN A 46 5.39 -5.32 11.75
CA GLN A 46 6.53 -4.63 12.37
C GLN A 46 6.10 -3.37 13.12
N LEU A 47 5.12 -2.62 12.59
CA LEU A 47 4.53 -1.49 13.31
C LEU A 47 3.87 -1.96 14.61
N THR A 48 3.09 -3.05 14.57
CA THR A 48 2.46 -3.63 15.76
C THR A 48 3.49 -4.09 16.80
N GLN A 49 4.61 -4.67 16.34
CA GLN A 49 5.73 -5.05 17.22
C GLN A 49 6.39 -3.83 17.89
N LEU A 50 6.56 -2.73 17.14
CA LEU A 50 7.12 -1.49 17.69
C LEU A 50 6.20 -0.91 18.76
N ILE A 51 4.88 -0.89 18.53
CA ILE A 51 3.87 -0.47 19.51
C ILE A 51 3.92 -1.35 20.77
N SER A 52 3.93 -2.67 20.58
CA SER A 52 4.02 -3.66 21.66
C SER A 52 5.25 -3.42 22.53
N ARG A 53 6.42 -3.23 21.94
CA ARG A 53 7.68 -3.01 22.66
C ARG A 53 7.73 -1.67 23.37
N GLN A 54 7.23 -0.61 22.74
CA GLN A 54 7.29 0.74 23.29
C GLN A 54 6.38 0.91 24.50
N TYR A 55 5.16 0.35 24.42
CA TYR A 55 4.13 0.58 25.44
C TYR A 55 3.89 -0.62 26.35
N GLY A 56 4.60 -1.74 26.14
CA GLY A 56 4.46 -2.93 26.97
C GLY A 56 3.15 -3.71 26.77
N PHE A 57 2.47 -3.50 25.64
CA PHE A 57 1.26 -4.24 25.27
C PHE A 57 1.60 -5.64 24.75
N SER A 58 0.68 -6.59 24.86
CA SER A 58 0.77 -7.81 24.05
C SER A 58 0.62 -7.46 22.55
N PHE A 59 1.00 -8.38 21.67
CA PHE A 59 0.86 -8.15 20.22
C PHE A 59 -0.60 -7.92 19.82
N GLU A 60 -1.51 -8.72 20.41
CA GLU A 60 -2.96 -8.63 20.16
C GLU A 60 -3.54 -7.31 20.66
N GLU A 61 -3.11 -6.84 21.85
CA GLU A 61 -3.52 -5.54 22.38
C GLU A 61 -3.01 -4.39 21.52
N ALA A 62 -1.74 -4.45 21.10
CA ALA A 62 -1.14 -3.45 20.23
C ALA A 62 -1.88 -3.37 18.89
N GLU A 63 -2.23 -4.51 18.30
CA GLU A 63 -3.01 -4.57 17.05
C GLU A 63 -4.43 -4.01 17.25
N ALA A 64 -5.12 -4.39 18.31
CA ALA A 64 -6.46 -3.88 18.62
C ALA A 64 -6.46 -2.36 18.83
N LYS A 65 -5.50 -1.83 19.57
CA LYS A 65 -5.35 -0.38 19.83
C LYS A 65 -4.99 0.39 18.57
N LYS A 66 -4.11 -0.15 17.75
CA LYS A 66 -3.76 0.42 16.43
C LYS A 66 -5.00 0.54 15.53
N LEU A 67 -5.81 -0.51 15.45
CA LEU A 67 -7.03 -0.53 14.64
C LEU A 67 -8.13 0.41 15.20
N ALA A 68 -8.20 0.53 16.52
CA ALA A 68 -9.14 1.43 17.21
C ALA A 68 -8.68 2.89 17.22
N ASN A 69 -7.44 3.17 16.79
CA ASN A 69 -6.78 4.48 16.94
C ASN A 69 -6.76 4.95 18.42
N ASP A 70 -6.52 3.99 19.35
CA ASP A 70 -6.47 4.18 20.80
C ASP A 70 -5.03 3.99 21.30
N LEU A 71 -4.12 4.81 20.80
CA LEU A 71 -2.71 4.80 21.15
C LEU A 71 -2.33 6.09 21.89
N PRO A 72 -1.25 6.09 22.69
CA PRO A 72 -0.76 7.28 23.37
C PRO A 72 -0.48 8.46 22.43
N ASP A 73 -0.58 9.69 22.96
CA ASP A 73 -0.45 10.94 22.19
C ASP A 73 0.90 11.08 21.47
N ASP A 74 1.95 10.43 21.98
CA ASP A 74 3.29 10.46 21.38
C ASP A 74 3.49 9.43 20.28
N TYR A 75 2.50 8.56 20.01
CA TYR A 75 2.58 7.48 19.04
C TYR A 75 2.99 7.95 17.63
N GLU A 76 2.38 9.02 17.17
CA GLU A 76 2.67 9.52 15.82
C GLU A 76 4.14 9.95 15.67
N GLN A 77 4.67 10.62 16.69
CA GLN A 77 6.03 11.14 16.67
C GLN A 77 7.09 10.06 16.94
N VAL A 78 6.82 9.17 17.89
CA VAL A 78 7.82 8.21 18.42
C VAL A 78 7.86 6.92 17.60
N ILE A 79 6.73 6.51 17.04
CA ILE A 79 6.62 5.21 16.35
C ILE A 79 6.18 5.34 14.90
N LEU A 80 5.04 6.00 14.64
CA LEU A 80 4.47 6.02 13.29
C LEU A 80 5.38 6.74 12.29
N GLY A 81 5.85 7.93 12.61
CA GLY A 81 6.74 8.71 11.76
C GLY A 81 8.01 7.94 11.37
N PRO A 82 8.82 7.44 12.34
CA PRO A 82 9.99 6.60 12.05
C PRO A 82 9.66 5.32 11.26
N PHE A 83 8.50 4.69 11.51
CA PHE A 83 8.09 3.52 10.74
C PHE A 83 7.75 3.87 9.28
N VAL A 84 7.00 4.96 9.06
CA VAL A 84 6.68 5.47 7.72
C VAL A 84 7.95 5.82 6.94
N ASP A 85 8.93 6.44 7.59
CA ASP A 85 10.24 6.72 6.99
C ASP A 85 10.96 5.43 6.58
N SER A 86 10.99 4.44 7.46
CA SER A 86 11.62 3.14 7.20
C SER A 86 10.94 2.39 6.06
N LEU A 87 9.60 2.32 6.06
CA LEU A 87 8.81 1.69 5.00
C LEU A 87 9.02 2.40 3.65
N SER A 88 9.04 3.73 3.65
CA SER A 88 9.29 4.51 2.43
C SER A 88 10.69 4.26 1.85
N GLN A 89 11.69 4.08 2.72
CA GLN A 89 13.05 3.69 2.30
C GLN A 89 13.08 2.29 1.70
N GLU A 90 12.34 1.32 2.26
CA GLU A 90 12.22 -0.03 1.69
C GLU A 90 11.58 -0.01 0.30
N ILE A 91 10.50 0.79 0.13
CA ILE A 91 9.88 1.02 -1.17
C ILE A 91 10.87 1.62 -2.16
N GLY A 92 11.63 2.63 -1.74
CA GLY A 92 12.69 3.26 -2.57
C GLY A 92 13.77 2.26 -2.98
N ARG A 93 14.24 1.41 -2.05
CA ARG A 93 15.22 0.35 -2.34
C ARG A 93 14.68 -0.68 -3.32
N ALA A 94 13.42 -1.08 -3.18
CA ALA A 94 12.79 -2.02 -4.11
C ALA A 94 12.70 -1.46 -5.54
N LEU A 95 12.32 -0.19 -5.69
CA LEU A 95 12.33 0.51 -6.98
C LEU A 95 13.75 0.61 -7.57
N GLN A 96 14.74 0.97 -6.75
CA GLN A 96 16.13 1.05 -7.17
C GLN A 96 16.63 -0.30 -7.70
N TYR A 97 16.28 -1.39 -7.00
CA TYR A 97 16.63 -2.73 -7.45
C TYR A 97 15.95 -3.08 -8.78
N PHE A 98 14.67 -2.73 -8.95
CA PHE A 98 13.97 -2.89 -10.23
C PHE A 98 14.70 -2.14 -11.36
N PHE A 99 15.08 -0.88 -11.16
CA PHE A 99 15.77 -0.08 -12.17
C PHE A 99 17.18 -0.59 -12.52
N THR A 100 17.87 -1.22 -11.58
CA THR A 100 19.21 -1.77 -11.83
C THR A 100 19.18 -3.18 -12.42
N SER A 101 18.09 -3.93 -12.21
CA SER A 101 17.94 -5.31 -12.70
C SER A 101 17.16 -5.44 -14.02
N THR A 102 16.60 -4.35 -14.51
CA THR A 102 15.80 -4.33 -15.76
C THR A 102 16.22 -3.18 -16.66
N PRO A 103 15.83 -3.16 -17.94
CA PRO A 103 16.12 -2.05 -18.84
C PRO A 103 15.28 -0.79 -18.58
N HIS A 104 14.41 -0.81 -17.56
CA HIS A 104 13.56 0.31 -17.21
C HIS A 104 14.24 1.21 -16.19
N HIS A 105 14.14 2.52 -16.37
CA HIS A 105 14.81 3.51 -15.49
C HIS A 105 13.84 4.43 -14.76
N LYS A 106 12.54 4.27 -14.97
CA LYS A 106 11.48 5.05 -14.31
C LYS A 106 10.18 4.27 -14.25
N VAL A 107 9.32 4.65 -13.33
CA VAL A 107 7.89 4.32 -13.34
C VAL A 107 7.09 5.62 -13.46
N HIS A 108 5.85 5.54 -13.94
CA HIS A 108 4.99 6.71 -14.07
C HIS A 108 4.25 6.98 -12.76
N TYR A 109 3.84 5.92 -12.08
CA TYR A 109 3.11 5.99 -10.82
C TYR A 109 3.57 4.89 -9.87
N VAL A 110 3.53 5.21 -8.58
CA VAL A 110 3.62 4.24 -7.49
C VAL A 110 2.23 4.08 -6.88
N MET A 111 1.69 2.88 -6.92
CA MET A 111 0.40 2.55 -6.30
C MET A 111 0.64 1.76 -5.02
N LEU A 112 0.07 2.23 -3.92
CA LEU A 112 0.12 1.58 -2.62
C LEU A 112 -1.20 0.85 -2.36
N ALA A 113 -1.15 -0.43 -2.05
CA ALA A 113 -2.28 -1.29 -1.75
C ALA A 113 -2.00 -2.15 -0.51
N GLY A 114 -3.00 -2.89 -0.03
CA GLY A 114 -2.91 -3.67 1.20
C GLY A 114 -3.32 -2.87 2.43
N GLY A 115 -3.47 -3.57 3.56
CA GLY A 115 -3.99 -2.98 4.79
C GLY A 115 -3.10 -1.88 5.39
N THR A 116 -1.79 -1.92 5.11
CA THR A 116 -0.81 -0.94 5.60
C THR A 116 -0.72 0.32 4.73
N ALA A 117 -1.26 0.27 3.50
CA ALA A 117 -1.15 1.38 2.54
C ALA A 117 -1.87 2.66 2.98
N SER A 118 -2.84 2.54 3.90
CA SER A 118 -3.61 3.68 4.44
C SER A 118 -2.96 4.39 5.63
N LEU A 119 -1.72 4.04 6.00
CA LEU A 119 -1.03 4.72 7.09
C LEU A 119 -0.89 6.22 6.80
N PRO A 120 -1.19 7.08 7.82
CA PRO A 120 -1.04 8.53 7.67
C PRO A 120 0.40 8.91 7.25
N GLY A 121 0.51 9.79 6.26
CA GLY A 121 1.79 10.30 5.76
C GLY A 121 2.58 9.37 4.84
N LEU A 122 2.19 8.10 4.69
CA LEU A 122 2.96 7.13 3.89
C LEU A 122 3.02 7.53 2.41
N LYS A 123 1.89 7.87 1.81
CA LYS A 123 1.82 8.25 0.39
C LYS A 123 2.69 9.49 0.11
N GLU A 124 2.59 10.49 0.94
CA GLU A 124 3.34 11.74 0.85
C GLU A 124 4.84 11.46 0.96
N ARG A 125 5.23 10.66 1.95
CA ARG A 125 6.63 10.32 2.20
C ARG A 125 7.25 9.49 1.08
N VAL A 126 6.51 8.53 0.52
CA VAL A 126 6.95 7.76 -0.65
C VAL A 126 7.14 8.66 -1.85
N THR A 127 6.21 9.59 -2.11
CA THR A 127 6.33 10.57 -3.20
C THR A 127 7.59 11.44 -3.02
N GLU A 128 7.81 11.97 -1.83
CA GLU A 128 8.96 12.82 -1.52
C GLU A 128 10.29 12.07 -1.71
N LEU A 129 10.37 10.85 -1.19
CA LEU A 129 11.62 10.08 -1.20
C LEU A 129 11.95 9.52 -2.58
N THR A 130 10.94 9.08 -3.34
CA THR A 130 11.14 8.42 -4.64
C THR A 130 11.09 9.38 -5.81
N GLY A 131 10.48 10.54 -5.65
CA GLY A 131 10.22 11.51 -6.73
C GLY A 131 9.10 11.08 -7.69
N PHE A 132 8.44 9.93 -7.46
CA PHE A 132 7.35 9.45 -8.29
C PHE A 132 5.99 9.79 -7.66
N ALA A 133 5.01 10.16 -8.50
CA ALA A 133 3.65 10.39 -8.04
C ALA A 133 3.10 9.10 -7.41
N SER A 134 2.71 9.17 -6.14
CA SER A 134 2.20 8.03 -5.39
C SER A 134 0.71 8.17 -5.12
N MET A 135 -0.02 7.07 -5.17
CA MET A 135 -1.44 6.99 -4.90
C MET A 135 -1.79 5.76 -4.07
N VAL A 136 -2.85 5.85 -3.30
CA VAL A 136 -3.42 4.71 -2.57
C VAL A 136 -4.49 4.06 -3.45
N GLY A 137 -4.38 2.76 -3.68
CA GLY A 137 -5.31 2.03 -4.54
C GLY A 137 -6.71 1.95 -3.94
N ASN A 138 -7.71 2.30 -4.74
CA ASN A 138 -9.12 2.14 -4.40
C ASN A 138 -9.84 1.34 -5.50
N PRO A 139 -10.11 0.03 -5.28
CA PRO A 139 -10.75 -0.79 -6.29
C PRO A 139 -12.24 -0.47 -6.50
N PHE A 140 -12.84 0.34 -5.63
CA PHE A 140 -14.27 0.72 -5.68
C PHE A 140 -14.51 2.07 -6.35
N GLU A 141 -13.46 2.72 -6.85
CA GLU A 141 -13.60 4.01 -7.50
C GLU A 141 -14.51 3.90 -8.74
N GLY A 142 -15.50 4.79 -8.83
CA GLY A 142 -16.51 4.75 -9.89
C GLY A 142 -17.60 3.68 -9.74
N MET A 143 -17.53 2.80 -8.72
CA MET A 143 -18.58 1.81 -8.46
C MET A 143 -19.76 2.41 -7.69
N LYS A 144 -20.98 2.00 -8.06
CA LYS A 144 -22.18 2.30 -7.26
C LYS A 144 -22.24 1.37 -6.06
N LEU A 145 -22.28 1.94 -4.86
CA LEU A 145 -22.39 1.19 -3.61
C LEU A 145 -23.84 0.85 -3.29
N GLY A 146 -24.09 -0.39 -2.86
CA GLY A 146 -25.41 -0.80 -2.36
C GLY A 146 -25.74 -0.15 -1.02
N GLY A 147 -27.02 0.08 -0.73
CA GLY A 147 -27.46 0.80 0.48
C GLY A 147 -27.10 0.16 1.83
N ALA A 148 -26.67 -1.10 1.84
CA ALA A 148 -26.19 -1.80 3.05
C ALA A 148 -24.69 -1.55 3.34
N VAL A 149 -23.97 -0.92 2.42
CA VAL A 149 -22.52 -0.67 2.54
C VAL A 149 -22.26 0.57 3.37
N ARG A 150 -21.43 0.44 4.41
CA ARG A 150 -20.94 1.59 5.19
C ARG A 150 -19.78 2.23 4.43
N GLU A 151 -20.06 3.30 3.68
CA GLU A 151 -19.11 3.97 2.80
C GLU A 151 -17.82 4.41 3.52
N SER A 152 -17.93 5.00 4.71
CA SER A 152 -16.77 5.47 5.49
C SER A 152 -15.82 4.32 5.87
N LYS A 153 -16.38 3.15 6.23
CA LYS A 153 -15.58 1.95 6.53
C LYS A 153 -14.93 1.42 5.24
N LEU A 154 -15.71 1.31 4.17
CA LEU A 154 -15.21 0.81 2.89
C LEU A 154 -14.08 1.67 2.34
N ARG A 155 -14.21 2.99 2.38
CA ARG A 155 -13.15 3.92 1.92
C ARG A 155 -11.84 3.72 2.68
N ARG A 156 -11.91 3.55 4.00
CA ARG A 156 -10.72 3.32 4.83
C ARG A 156 -10.03 2.00 4.53
N GLU A 157 -10.83 0.96 4.28
CA GLU A 157 -10.34 -0.41 4.04
C GLU A 157 -10.13 -0.72 2.55
N ALA A 158 -10.51 0.18 1.64
CA ALA A 158 -10.47 -0.03 0.19
C ALA A 158 -9.12 -0.60 -0.33
N PRO A 159 -7.96 -0.11 0.11
CA PRO A 159 -6.68 -0.63 -0.39
C PRO A 159 -6.44 -2.10 -0.09
N SER A 160 -7.03 -2.65 0.97
CA SER A 160 -6.90 -4.07 1.33
C SER A 160 -7.73 -5.01 0.45
N TYR A 161 -8.69 -4.47 -0.32
CA TYR A 161 -9.57 -5.25 -1.18
C TYR A 161 -9.11 -5.32 -2.64
N LEU A 162 -7.97 -4.74 -3.00
CA LEU A 162 -7.53 -4.65 -4.39
C LEU A 162 -7.43 -6.04 -5.05
N THR A 163 -6.76 -6.97 -4.39
CA THR A 163 -6.61 -8.36 -4.88
C THR A 163 -7.95 -9.09 -4.93
N ALA A 164 -8.79 -8.97 -3.90
CA ALA A 164 -10.10 -9.62 -3.86
C ALA A 164 -11.03 -9.11 -4.97
N CYS A 165 -11.04 -7.79 -5.22
CA CYS A 165 -11.79 -7.20 -6.32
C CYS A 165 -11.27 -7.66 -7.69
N GLY A 166 -9.95 -7.71 -7.87
CA GLY A 166 -9.34 -8.22 -9.09
C GLY A 166 -9.72 -9.68 -9.39
N LEU A 167 -9.74 -10.53 -8.37
CA LEU A 167 -10.19 -11.92 -8.50
C LEU A 167 -11.68 -12.03 -8.83
N ALA A 168 -12.52 -11.21 -8.20
CA ALA A 168 -13.96 -11.18 -8.49
C ALA A 168 -14.27 -10.72 -9.93
N MET A 169 -13.45 -9.81 -10.46
CA MET A 169 -13.60 -9.28 -11.82
C MET A 169 -13.14 -10.26 -12.92
N ARG A 170 -12.37 -11.30 -12.60
CA ARG A 170 -11.87 -12.27 -13.61
C ARG A 170 -12.98 -12.89 -14.48
N ARG A 171 -14.18 -13.04 -13.94
CA ARG A 171 -15.32 -13.59 -14.67
C ARG A 171 -15.84 -12.67 -15.78
N PHE A 172 -15.52 -11.38 -15.72
CA PHE A 172 -16.04 -10.34 -16.61
C PHE A 172 -15.00 -9.84 -17.62
N VAL A 173 -13.76 -10.27 -17.45
CA VAL A 173 -12.63 -9.98 -18.37
C VAL A 173 -12.38 -11.28 -19.13
N ALA A 174 -13.05 -11.44 -20.25
CA ALA A 174 -12.85 -12.55 -21.19
C ALA A 174 -12.06 -12.07 -22.40
#